data_aaaff69f145b1f5a9179c5e0d335fdbc
#
_entry.id   aaaff69f145b1f5a9179c5e0d335fdbc
#
_cell.length_a   1.000
_cell.length_b   1.000
_cell.length_c   1.000
_cell.angle_alpha   90.00
_cell.angle_beta   90.00
_cell.angle_gamma   90.00
#
_symmetry.space_group_name_H-M   'P 1'
#
loop_
_entity.id
_entity.type
_entity.pdbx_description
1 polymer ?
#
loop_
_entity_poly.entity_id
_entity_poly.type
_entity_poly.pdbx_seq_one_letter_code
_entity_poly.pdbx_strand_id
1 'polypeptide(L)'
;YLEEVYDSVCKQPNYDSVGHIGYIRRYGPYADRSMCSVDFADLIDTILKRIIADGKGIEVNMSGYRQNLGGPIPSYDIVQRYCELGGEIITLGSDSHQVENIGHSFELAVQALRALGVKKIAYFVQRKPVFIFI
;
A
#
# COMPACT_ATOMS: atom_id res chain seq x y z
N TYR A 1 -5.18 14.31 6.32
CA TYR A 1 -4.25 13.19 6.28
C TYR A 1 -3.76 12.89 4.84
N LEU A 2 -4.67 12.64 3.88
CA LEU A 2 -4.27 12.35 2.49
C LEU A 2 -3.53 13.53 1.85
N GLU A 3 -3.91 14.76 2.14
CA GLU A 3 -3.18 15.95 1.70
C GLU A 3 -1.75 15.97 2.24
N GLU A 4 -1.57 15.59 3.52
CA GLU A 4 -0.22 15.46 4.10
C GLU A 4 0.58 14.32 3.47
N VAL A 5 -0.07 13.22 3.06
CA VAL A 5 0.59 12.16 2.30
C VAL A 5 1.06 12.70 0.95
N TYR A 6 0.19 13.42 0.22
CA TYR A 6 0.54 14.05 -1.04
C TYR A 6 1.71 15.02 -0.91
N ASP A 7 1.64 15.90 0.08
CA ASP A 7 2.70 16.86 0.38
C ASP A 7 4.03 16.17 0.69
N SER A 8 3.99 15.09 1.48
CA SER A 8 5.18 14.31 1.82
C SER A 8 5.81 13.66 0.59
N VAL A 9 5.00 13.06 -0.27
CA VAL A 9 5.46 12.47 -1.55
C VAL A 9 6.10 13.53 -2.44
N CYS A 10 5.53 14.73 -2.52
CA CYS A 10 6.06 15.82 -3.33
C CYS A 10 7.36 16.41 -2.78
N LYS A 11 7.48 16.52 -1.45
CA LYS A 11 8.62 17.20 -0.79
C LYS A 11 9.81 16.27 -0.53
N GLN A 12 9.60 14.96 -0.50
CA GLN A 12 10.61 13.98 -0.14
C GLN A 12 10.89 13.02 -1.31
N PRO A 13 11.75 13.38 -2.27
CA PRO A 13 12.00 12.54 -3.45
C PRO A 13 12.84 11.28 -3.14
N ASN A 14 13.45 11.21 -1.96
CA ASN A 14 14.39 10.13 -1.58
C ASN A 14 13.71 8.94 -0.87
N TYR A 15 12.59 8.46 -1.42
CA TYR A 15 11.94 7.22 -0.97
C TYR A 15 11.89 6.21 -2.12
N ASP A 16 11.57 4.95 -1.83
CA ASP A 16 11.45 3.88 -2.83
C ASP A 16 10.03 3.30 -2.87
N SER A 17 9.35 3.27 -1.73
CA SER A 17 7.95 2.85 -1.60
C SER A 17 7.26 3.69 -0.54
N VAL A 18 5.98 4.01 -0.76
CA VAL A 18 5.14 4.69 0.24
C VAL A 18 4.49 3.64 1.12
N GLY A 19 4.77 3.70 2.41
CA GLY A 19 4.22 2.77 3.39
C GLY A 19 2.76 3.07 3.72
N HIS A 20 1.98 2.02 3.95
CA HIS A 20 0.67 1.99 4.61
C HIS A 20 -0.25 3.23 4.34
N ILE A 21 -0.49 3.58 3.08
CA ILE A 21 -1.41 4.67 2.71
C ILE A 21 -2.81 4.38 3.30
N GLY A 22 -3.29 5.28 4.17
CA GLY A 22 -4.53 5.04 4.93
C GLY A 22 -4.30 4.60 6.38
N TYR A 23 -3.07 4.71 6.89
CA TYR A 23 -2.71 4.38 8.26
C TYR A 23 -3.58 5.08 9.33
N ILE A 24 -4.14 6.24 9.02
CA ILE A 24 -5.06 6.99 9.90
C ILE A 24 -6.27 6.16 10.33
N ARG A 25 -6.69 5.18 9.54
CA ARG A 25 -7.78 4.24 9.85
C ARG A 25 -7.60 3.53 11.20
N ARG A 26 -6.34 3.35 11.60
CA ARG A 26 -5.99 2.70 12.88
C ARG A 26 -6.49 3.48 14.10
N TYR A 27 -6.54 4.79 14.00
CA TYR A 27 -6.79 5.68 15.13
C TYR A 27 -8.17 6.34 15.11
N GLY A 28 -8.96 6.10 14.08
CA GLY A 28 -10.27 6.71 13.96
C GLY A 28 -11.23 6.22 15.06
N PRO A 29 -12.00 7.13 15.68
CA PRO A 29 -13.01 6.78 16.70
C PRO A 29 -14.28 6.20 16.09
N TYR A 30 -14.33 6.03 14.78
CA TYR A 30 -15.50 5.61 14.03
C TYR A 30 -15.68 4.10 14.08
N ALA A 31 -16.93 3.64 14.12
CA ALA A 31 -17.26 2.22 13.99
C ALA A 31 -16.85 1.67 12.62
N ASP A 32 -17.12 2.45 11.57
CA ASP A 32 -16.59 2.20 10.23
C ASP A 32 -15.26 2.92 10.06
N ARG A 33 -14.20 2.13 9.90
CA ARG A 33 -12.83 2.59 9.64
C ARG A 33 -12.40 2.27 8.21
N SER A 34 -13.35 2.06 7.31
CA SER A 34 -13.05 1.89 5.89
C SER A 34 -12.49 3.20 5.30
N MET A 35 -11.65 3.05 4.31
CA MET A 35 -11.20 4.13 3.43
C MET A 35 -11.18 3.53 2.04
N CYS A 36 -12.24 3.76 1.30
CA CYS A 36 -12.36 3.26 -0.06
C CYS A 36 -11.84 4.28 -1.05
N SER A 37 -11.35 3.79 -2.19
CA SER A 37 -10.83 4.68 -3.25
C SER A 37 -11.88 5.68 -3.74
N VAL A 38 -13.15 5.30 -3.72
CA VAL A 38 -14.27 6.15 -4.17
C VAL A 38 -14.57 7.33 -3.25
N ASP A 39 -14.28 7.22 -1.95
CA ASP A 39 -14.60 8.27 -0.96
C ASP A 39 -13.72 9.52 -1.15
N PHE A 40 -12.49 9.32 -1.67
CA PHE A 40 -11.50 10.37 -1.87
C PHE A 40 -10.82 10.22 -3.24
N ALA A 41 -11.59 9.85 -4.28
CA ALA A 41 -11.08 9.38 -5.56
C ALA A 41 -10.05 10.34 -6.19
N ASP A 42 -10.37 11.62 -6.27
CA ASP A 42 -9.49 12.61 -6.91
C ASP A 42 -8.15 12.75 -6.19
N LEU A 43 -8.18 12.75 -4.86
CA LEU A 43 -6.97 12.91 -4.05
C LEU A 43 -6.13 11.63 -4.04
N ILE A 44 -6.77 10.46 -3.92
CA ILE A 44 -6.09 9.16 -4.03
C ILE A 44 -5.45 9.02 -5.41
N ASP A 45 -6.19 9.29 -6.48
CA ASP A 45 -5.66 9.28 -7.84
C ASP A 45 -4.45 10.22 -8.01
N THR A 46 -4.53 11.42 -7.43
CA THR A 46 -3.44 12.39 -7.47
C THR A 46 -2.18 11.87 -6.79
N ILE A 47 -2.34 11.27 -5.60
CA ILE A 47 -1.23 10.64 -4.85
C ILE A 47 -0.62 9.49 -5.66
N LEU A 48 -1.46 8.57 -6.14
CA LEU A 48 -1.01 7.39 -6.87
C LEU A 48 -0.30 7.76 -8.18
N LYS A 49 -0.87 8.69 -8.95
CA LYS A 49 -0.25 9.19 -10.19
C LYS A 49 1.11 9.84 -9.92
N ARG A 50 1.25 10.56 -8.81
CA ARG A 50 2.53 11.15 -8.42
C ARG A 50 3.56 10.08 -8.08
N ILE A 51 3.21 9.09 -7.28
CA ILE A 51 4.08 7.96 -6.93
C ILE A 51 4.55 7.22 -8.18
N ILE A 52 3.63 6.97 -9.13
CA ILE A 52 3.93 6.30 -10.40
C ILE A 52 4.86 7.15 -11.27
N ALA A 53 4.58 8.44 -11.41
CA ALA A 53 5.40 9.37 -12.20
C ALA A 53 6.83 9.48 -11.66
N ASP A 54 7.02 9.38 -10.34
CA ASP A 54 8.34 9.37 -9.70
C ASP A 54 9.05 8.00 -9.80
N GLY A 55 8.43 6.98 -10.43
CA GLY A 55 8.97 5.63 -10.54
C GLY A 55 9.05 4.89 -9.19
N LYS A 56 8.15 5.21 -8.27
CA LYS A 56 8.12 4.66 -6.90
C LYS A 56 6.99 3.65 -6.72
N GLY A 57 7.04 2.92 -5.60
CA GLY A 57 6.06 1.90 -5.26
C GLY A 57 5.12 2.27 -4.12
N ILE A 58 4.18 1.39 -3.89
CA ILE A 58 3.35 1.38 -2.68
C ILE A 58 3.58 0.10 -1.88
N GLU A 59 3.39 0.18 -0.58
CA GLU A 59 3.38 -0.97 0.31
C GLU A 59 1.95 -1.48 0.49
N VAL A 60 1.76 -2.79 0.44
CA VAL A 60 0.60 -3.50 0.96
C VAL A 60 0.96 -3.99 2.35
N ASN A 61 0.52 -3.25 3.37
CA ASN A 61 0.86 -3.50 4.77
C ASN A 61 -0.19 -4.39 5.43
N MET A 62 0.23 -5.56 5.89
CA MET A 62 -0.66 -6.59 6.40
C MET A 62 -1.02 -6.42 7.88
N SER A 63 -0.48 -5.40 8.56
CA SER A 63 -0.84 -5.12 9.96
C SER A 63 -2.32 -4.77 10.13
N GLY A 64 -2.99 -4.31 9.08
CA GLY A 64 -4.41 -3.99 9.13
C GLY A 64 -5.29 -5.17 9.58
N TYR A 65 -4.92 -6.41 9.24
CA TYR A 65 -5.61 -7.60 9.74
C TYR A 65 -5.47 -7.75 11.26
N ARG A 66 -4.27 -7.52 11.80
CA ARG A 66 -4.05 -7.59 13.25
C ARG A 66 -4.72 -6.45 14.03
N GLN A 67 -5.05 -5.38 13.33
CA GLN A 67 -5.68 -4.18 13.89
C GLN A 67 -7.20 -4.14 13.68
N ASN A 68 -7.78 -5.27 13.28
CA ASN A 68 -9.22 -5.41 13.03
C ASN A 68 -9.77 -4.39 12.01
N LEU A 69 -8.99 -4.07 10.98
CA LEU A 69 -9.42 -3.22 9.88
C LEU A 69 -10.06 -4.00 8.71
N GLY A 70 -10.16 -5.32 8.83
CA GLY A 70 -10.76 -6.19 7.81
C GLY A 70 -9.92 -6.41 6.55
N GLY A 71 -8.73 -5.83 6.47
CA GLY A 71 -7.86 -5.93 5.29
C GLY A 71 -6.52 -5.22 5.48
N PRO A 72 -5.69 -5.15 4.43
CA PRO A 72 -4.41 -4.46 4.48
C PRO A 72 -4.57 -2.92 4.49
N ILE A 73 -3.46 -2.24 4.61
CA ILE A 73 -3.34 -0.79 4.45
C ILE A 73 -2.32 -0.53 3.32
N PRO A 74 -2.73 0.11 2.21
CA PRO A 74 -4.09 0.48 1.83
C PRO A 74 -5.00 -0.71 1.58
N SER A 75 -6.30 -0.45 1.49
CA SER A 75 -7.29 -1.46 1.08
C SER A 75 -7.05 -1.93 -0.36
N TYR A 76 -7.51 -3.14 -0.68
CA TYR A 76 -7.25 -3.74 -1.99
C TYR A 76 -7.85 -2.96 -3.17
N ASP A 77 -8.91 -2.20 -2.99
CA ASP A 77 -9.47 -1.32 -4.02
C ASP A 77 -8.52 -0.18 -4.39
N ILE A 78 -7.78 0.38 -3.41
CA ILE A 78 -6.73 1.37 -3.68
C ILE A 78 -5.54 0.71 -4.39
N VAL A 79 -5.18 -0.52 -4.01
CA VAL A 79 -4.14 -1.29 -4.70
C VAL A 79 -4.54 -1.58 -6.15
N GLN A 80 -5.79 -1.97 -6.37
CA GLN A 80 -6.35 -2.16 -7.71
C GLN A 80 -6.26 -0.87 -8.52
N ARG A 81 -6.66 0.24 -7.91
CA ARG A 81 -6.60 1.55 -8.56
C ARG A 81 -5.17 1.95 -8.94
N TYR A 82 -4.19 1.66 -8.09
CA TYR A 82 -2.77 1.85 -8.40
C TYR A 82 -2.35 1.09 -9.66
N CYS A 83 -2.76 -0.19 -9.77
CA CYS A 83 -2.48 -1.00 -10.96
C CYS A 83 -3.19 -0.46 -12.23
N GLU A 84 -4.45 -0.04 -12.12
CA GLU A 84 -5.21 0.55 -13.22
C GLU A 84 -4.56 1.84 -13.76
N LEU A 85 -3.92 2.61 -12.89
CA LEU A 85 -3.17 3.80 -13.25
C LEU A 85 -1.77 3.51 -13.82
N GLY A 86 -1.38 2.24 -13.92
CA GLY A 86 -0.10 1.80 -14.48
C GLY A 86 1.01 1.61 -13.44
N GLY A 87 0.67 1.55 -12.16
CA GLY A 87 1.63 1.24 -11.10
C GLY A 87 2.06 -0.23 -11.11
N GLU A 88 3.35 -0.48 -10.98
CA GLU A 88 3.92 -1.83 -11.06
C GLU A 88 4.71 -2.25 -9.82
N ILE A 89 5.12 -1.31 -8.98
CA ILE A 89 5.99 -1.58 -7.83
C ILE A 89 5.14 -1.72 -6.58
N ILE A 90 4.87 -2.95 -6.17
CA ILE A 90 4.10 -3.28 -4.97
C ILE A 90 5.02 -4.06 -4.03
N THR A 91 5.20 -3.55 -2.81
CA THR A 91 5.92 -4.25 -1.75
C THR A 91 4.96 -4.82 -0.72
N LEU A 92 5.35 -5.89 -0.01
CA LEU A 92 4.60 -6.43 1.12
C LEU A 92 5.30 -6.05 2.43
N GLY A 93 4.52 -5.58 3.40
CA GLY A 93 4.97 -5.31 4.74
C GLY A 93 4.13 -6.03 5.79
N SER A 94 4.76 -6.76 6.71
CA SER A 94 4.06 -7.31 7.87
C SER A 94 3.93 -6.29 9.00
N ASP A 95 4.72 -5.22 8.96
CA ASP A 95 4.79 -4.21 10.01
C ASP A 95 4.94 -4.85 11.41
N SER A 96 5.84 -5.84 11.45
CA SER A 96 6.05 -6.66 12.64
C SER A 96 6.90 -5.93 13.67
N HIS A 97 6.41 -5.90 14.90
CA HIS A 97 7.15 -5.45 16.08
C HIS A 97 7.47 -6.62 17.01
N GLN A 98 7.10 -7.85 16.62
CA GLN A 98 7.29 -9.09 17.35
C GLN A 98 7.65 -10.21 16.38
N VAL A 99 8.50 -11.15 16.80
CA VAL A 99 9.05 -12.19 15.91
C VAL A 99 7.95 -13.04 15.27
N GLU A 100 6.92 -13.39 16.03
CA GLU A 100 5.79 -14.21 15.57
C GLU A 100 4.93 -13.55 14.48
N ASN A 101 5.07 -12.25 14.31
CA ASN A 101 4.32 -11.49 13.30
C ASN A 101 5.10 -11.25 11.99
N ILE A 102 6.36 -11.72 11.91
CA ILE A 102 7.15 -11.58 10.69
C ILE A 102 6.50 -12.37 9.55
N GLY A 103 6.20 -11.70 8.45
CA GLY A 103 5.52 -12.29 7.29
C GLY A 103 4.04 -12.65 7.53
N HIS A 104 3.45 -12.23 8.65
CA HIS A 104 2.06 -12.52 8.98
C HIS A 104 1.13 -12.10 7.83
N SER A 105 0.25 -13.04 7.43
CA SER A 105 -0.75 -12.85 6.37
C SER A 105 -0.18 -12.61 4.96
N PHE A 106 1.10 -12.87 4.67
CA PHE A 106 1.66 -12.70 3.32
C PHE A 106 1.02 -13.64 2.30
N GLU A 107 0.65 -14.85 2.70
CA GLU A 107 -0.07 -15.78 1.81
C GLU A 107 -1.43 -15.21 1.37
N LEU A 108 -2.16 -14.59 2.30
CA LEU A 108 -3.42 -13.91 1.99
C LEU A 108 -3.18 -12.72 1.03
N ALA A 109 -2.12 -11.95 1.26
CA ALA A 109 -1.75 -10.85 0.37
C ALA A 109 -1.49 -11.36 -1.04
N VAL A 110 -0.67 -12.41 -1.20
CA VAL A 110 -0.35 -13.00 -2.50
C VAL A 110 -1.59 -13.51 -3.21
N GLN A 111 -2.49 -14.21 -2.51
CA GLN A 111 -3.75 -14.70 -3.08
C GLN A 111 -4.63 -13.54 -3.58
N ALA A 112 -4.79 -12.50 -2.76
CA ALA A 112 -5.59 -11.34 -3.13
C ALA A 112 -4.97 -10.56 -4.30
N LEU A 113 -3.67 -10.33 -4.30
CA LEU A 113 -2.95 -9.66 -5.38
C LEU A 113 -3.07 -10.43 -6.71
N ARG A 114 -2.96 -11.76 -6.67
CA ARG A 114 -3.20 -12.61 -7.85
C ARG A 114 -4.62 -12.45 -8.39
N ALA A 115 -5.62 -12.40 -7.50
CA ALA A 115 -7.01 -12.19 -7.88
C ALA A 115 -7.24 -10.82 -8.54
N LEU A 116 -6.45 -9.81 -8.18
CA LEU A 116 -6.42 -8.50 -8.83
C LEU A 116 -5.60 -8.47 -10.14
N GLY A 117 -5.01 -9.60 -10.55
CA GLY A 117 -4.21 -9.70 -11.77
C GLY A 117 -2.74 -9.26 -11.60
N VAL A 118 -2.29 -8.98 -10.38
CA VAL A 118 -0.89 -8.68 -10.08
C VAL A 118 -0.06 -9.94 -10.24
N LYS A 119 1.00 -9.88 -11.04
CA LYS A 119 1.85 -11.04 -11.36
C LYS A 119 3.18 -11.03 -10.62
N LYS A 120 3.56 -9.91 -10.07
CA LYS A 120 4.87 -9.71 -9.43
C LYS A 120 4.75 -8.74 -8.26
N ILE A 121 5.53 -8.98 -7.23
CA ILE A 121 5.77 -8.05 -6.11
C ILE A 121 7.24 -7.65 -6.11
N ALA A 122 7.58 -6.59 -5.40
CA ALA A 122 8.93 -6.05 -5.37
C ALA A 122 9.52 -6.04 -3.96
N TYR A 123 10.83 -6.14 -3.90
CA TYR A 123 11.65 -5.69 -2.78
C TYR A 123 12.81 -4.86 -3.33
N PHE A 124 13.52 -4.13 -2.48
CA PHE A 124 14.57 -3.24 -2.95
C PHE A 124 15.96 -3.74 -2.54
N VAL A 125 16.89 -3.72 -3.50
CA VAL A 125 18.32 -3.93 -3.28
C VAL A 125 19.06 -2.69 -3.77
N GLN A 126 19.78 -2.04 -2.89
CA GLN A 126 20.49 -0.80 -3.20
C GLN A 126 19.59 0.22 -3.93
N ARG A 127 18.37 0.39 -3.43
CA ARG A 127 17.35 1.28 -3.97
C ARG A 127 16.82 0.93 -5.38
N LYS A 128 17.10 -0.26 -5.85
CA LYS A 128 16.56 -0.77 -7.13
C LYS A 128 15.50 -1.83 -6.85
N PRO A 129 14.34 -1.75 -7.49
CA PRO A 129 13.30 -2.76 -7.31
C PRO A 129 13.76 -4.08 -7.95
N VAL A 130 13.62 -5.16 -7.19
CA VAL A 130 13.81 -6.54 -7.65
C VAL A 130 12.45 -7.21 -7.56
N PHE A 131 12.02 -7.84 -8.65
CA PHE A 131 10.69 -8.42 -8.74
C PHE A 131 10.70 -9.93 -8.48
N ILE A 132 9.70 -10.38 -7.74
CA ILE A 132 9.38 -11.79 -7.51
C ILE A 132 8.03 -12.06 -8.15
N PHE A 133 7.94 -13.07 -9.01
CA PHE A 133 6.67 -13.51 -9.58
C PHE A 133 5.85 -14.27 -8.52
N ILE A 134 4.57 -13.99 -8.50
CA ILE A 134 3.60 -14.56 -7.56
C ILE A 134 2.47 -15.24 -8.29
#